data_2f0327deaa8777319e463ef15a972735
#
_entry.id   2f0327deaa8777319e463ef15a972735
#
_cell.length_a   1.000
_cell.length_b   1.000
_cell.length_c   1.000
_cell.angle_alpha   90.00
_cell.angle_beta   90.00
_cell.angle_gamma   90.00
#
_symmetry.space_group_name_H-M   'P 1'
#
loop_
_entity.id
_entity.type
_entity.pdbx_description
1 polymer ?
#
loop_
_entity_poly.entity_id
_entity_poly.type
_entity_poly.pdbx_seq_one_letter_code
_entity_poly.pdbx_strand_id
1 'polypeptide(L)'
;ENNNFKEDKKQTRGTKVTSFDKTIEENNTKYTQIEYNNTNYYVNSRNLVSDIKDSVLEKTKYVRTSVTVYENEKDSKISSFIKKGNEISITGYDILNEDGTVNMYKISKDDITGYVYSKYLVDTMEEATANYNENSVYDTHKDRKYPGRELHGGKASTLDYYPYEKPQFKDNPLMKNAKAMYLNAATISSIDSYLKIAKENGVNAIVVDIKDGALAYSSEVAKEMSPTAYATAMNDNSAYKSAIDKIKESGIYAIGRIVVFNDVHYGKDHPEDCISSKASNRLWPSAYSRGAWQYNVELAKEAVHEMGFNEIQFDYVRFPEDAYNMSVSGNSDFKNKYDEEKAEAVQNFLFYAADQLHKEGVYLSVDVFGECSGEYVTAYGQYWPAISNIVDAISSMPYTDHFGRSVDTWSNPYQTMNNWAKGAAARQKEIPTPAVARTWITAYDTPYWKPTVIYNASKIEDQVRALYDNGLDGGFITWNSSSSLAKYEQIKSAFAKNYE
;
A
#
# COMPACT_ATOMS: atom_id res chain seq x y z
N GLU A 1 53.79 18.30 -24.97
CA GLU A 1 53.63 17.31 -23.89
C GLU A 1 52.20 16.79 -23.96
N ASN A 2 52.05 15.51 -24.34
CA ASN A 2 50.73 14.86 -24.34
C ASN A 2 50.30 14.61 -22.89
N ASN A 3 49.40 15.45 -22.40
CA ASN A 3 48.75 15.24 -21.10
C ASN A 3 47.68 14.17 -21.28
N ASN A 4 48.03 12.90 -21.04
CA ASN A 4 47.03 11.83 -20.96
C ASN A 4 46.26 11.96 -19.66
N PHE A 5 45.00 12.43 -19.70
CA PHE A 5 44.09 12.40 -18.55
C PHE A 5 43.77 10.96 -18.16
N LYS A 6 43.96 10.68 -16.91
CA LYS A 6 43.51 9.43 -16.31
C LYS A 6 42.33 9.72 -15.38
N GLU A 7 41.24 8.98 -15.51
CA GLU A 7 40.16 9.03 -14.54
C GLU A 7 40.69 8.58 -13.18
N ASP A 8 40.61 9.46 -12.19
CA ASP A 8 41.11 9.21 -10.84
C ASP A 8 39.98 8.93 -9.85
N LYS A 9 38.92 9.75 -9.87
CA LYS A 9 37.78 9.63 -8.97
C LYS A 9 36.49 10.03 -9.64
N LYS A 10 35.38 9.39 -9.25
CA LYS A 10 34.02 9.85 -9.52
C LYS A 10 33.50 10.62 -8.32
N GLN A 11 32.90 11.77 -8.58
CA GLN A 11 32.23 12.58 -7.57
C GLN A 11 30.72 12.52 -7.79
N THR A 12 29.97 12.55 -6.69
CA THR A 12 28.52 12.64 -6.76
C THR A 12 28.07 14.03 -7.19
N ARG A 13 26.94 14.10 -7.86
CA ARG A 13 26.29 15.36 -8.23
C ARG A 13 26.03 16.20 -6.96
N GLY A 14 26.24 17.51 -7.04
CA GLY A 14 26.11 18.42 -5.91
C GLY A 14 27.34 18.52 -4.99
N THR A 15 28.41 17.76 -5.25
CA THR A 15 29.68 17.90 -4.50
C THR A 15 30.25 19.31 -4.65
N LYS A 16 30.47 20.01 -3.53
CA LYS A 16 31.08 21.33 -3.50
C LYS A 16 32.56 21.24 -3.74
N VAL A 17 33.06 22.00 -4.71
CA VAL A 17 34.50 22.10 -5.06
C VAL A 17 34.91 23.57 -5.17
N THR A 18 36.18 23.85 -4.99
CA THR A 18 36.77 25.17 -5.33
C THR A 18 37.25 25.13 -6.76
N SER A 19 36.71 25.96 -7.63
CA SER A 19 37.19 26.07 -9.00
C SER A 19 38.23 27.19 -9.14
N PHE A 20 39.23 26.98 -10.01
CA PHE A 20 40.23 27.95 -10.35
C PHE A 20 40.01 28.46 -11.78
N ASP A 21 40.45 29.66 -12.06
CA ASP A 21 40.37 30.28 -13.40
C ASP A 21 41.43 29.71 -14.35
N LYS A 22 41.66 28.40 -14.27
CA LYS A 22 42.61 27.65 -15.05
C LYS A 22 41.94 26.52 -15.82
N THR A 23 42.00 26.64 -17.13
CA THR A 23 41.36 25.66 -18.01
C THR A 23 42.38 25.08 -18.99
N ILE A 24 42.14 23.86 -19.42
CA ILE A 24 42.85 23.17 -20.49
C ILE A 24 41.84 22.59 -21.46
N GLU A 25 42.25 22.35 -22.68
CA GLU A 25 41.40 21.74 -23.71
C GLU A 25 42.06 20.48 -24.25
N GLU A 26 41.32 19.37 -24.29
CA GLU A 26 41.77 18.10 -24.83
C GLU A 26 40.63 17.42 -25.57
N ASN A 27 40.86 16.95 -26.78
CA ASN A 27 39.86 16.28 -27.63
C ASN A 27 38.54 17.06 -27.76
N ASN A 28 38.63 18.38 -28.01
CA ASN A 28 37.51 19.32 -28.09
C ASN A 28 36.65 19.40 -26.79
N THR A 29 37.21 18.99 -25.66
CA THR A 29 36.56 19.08 -24.35
C THR A 29 37.37 20.01 -23.45
N LYS A 30 36.70 21.03 -22.92
CA LYS A 30 37.28 21.98 -21.98
C LYS A 30 37.19 21.42 -20.56
N TYR A 31 38.31 21.45 -19.83
CA TYR A 31 38.41 21.04 -18.44
C TYR A 31 38.83 22.23 -17.60
N THR A 32 38.22 22.37 -16.42
CA THR A 32 38.52 23.38 -15.40
C THR A 32 39.26 22.75 -14.24
N GLN A 33 40.32 23.40 -13.75
CA GLN A 33 41.01 22.96 -12.55
C GLN A 33 40.13 23.23 -11.31
N ILE A 34 40.00 22.23 -10.47
CA ILE A 34 39.29 22.30 -9.20
C ILE A 34 40.19 21.81 -8.09
N GLU A 35 39.90 22.25 -6.83
CA GLU A 35 40.43 21.65 -5.61
C GLU A 35 39.31 20.88 -4.91
N TYR A 36 39.60 19.65 -4.54
CA TYR A 36 38.75 18.80 -3.72
C TYR A 36 39.64 18.04 -2.71
N ASN A 37 39.30 18.16 -1.41
CA ASN A 37 40.07 17.58 -0.31
C ASN A 37 41.58 17.89 -0.41
N ASN A 38 41.93 19.17 -0.62
CA ASN A 38 43.29 19.68 -0.73
C ASN A 38 44.12 19.08 -1.89
N THR A 39 43.45 18.55 -2.90
CA THR A 39 44.10 18.00 -4.10
C THR A 39 43.48 18.63 -5.34
N ASN A 40 44.35 18.97 -6.32
CA ASN A 40 43.92 19.55 -7.58
C ASN A 40 43.58 18.48 -8.61
N TYR A 41 42.43 18.65 -9.23
CA TYR A 41 41.92 17.80 -10.32
C TYR A 41 41.48 18.65 -11.49
N TYR A 42 41.26 18.03 -12.63
CA TYR A 42 40.59 18.65 -13.78
C TYR A 42 39.26 17.97 -13.99
N VAL A 43 38.20 18.76 -14.09
CA VAL A 43 36.83 18.31 -14.34
C VAL A 43 36.31 18.92 -15.60
N ASN A 44 35.54 18.18 -16.39
CA ASN A 44 34.88 18.72 -17.58
C ASN A 44 34.05 19.97 -17.18
N SER A 45 34.42 21.12 -17.81
CA SER A 45 33.89 22.44 -17.43
C SER A 45 32.36 22.51 -17.51
N ARG A 46 31.72 21.73 -18.38
CA ARG A 46 30.26 21.68 -18.49
C ARG A 46 29.56 20.99 -17.28
N ASN A 47 30.32 20.27 -16.48
CA ASN A 47 29.82 19.61 -15.27
C ASN A 47 29.99 20.48 -14.01
N LEU A 48 30.54 21.70 -14.17
CA LEU A 48 30.65 22.67 -13.10
C LEU A 48 29.56 23.74 -13.23
N VAL A 49 28.88 24.02 -12.11
CA VAL A 49 27.86 25.05 -12.02
C VAL A 49 28.16 25.93 -10.79
N SER A 50 27.76 27.19 -10.85
CA SER A 50 27.96 28.14 -9.73
C SER A 50 26.90 28.05 -8.65
N ASP A 51 25.71 27.59 -8.99
CA ASP A 51 24.59 27.36 -8.05
C ASP A 51 24.30 25.85 -7.99
N ILE A 52 24.15 25.34 -6.75
CA ILE A 52 23.81 23.93 -6.53
C ILE A 52 22.50 23.54 -7.22
N LYS A 53 21.57 24.48 -7.38
CA LYS A 53 20.31 24.25 -8.09
C LYS A 53 20.51 23.84 -9.54
N ASP A 54 21.53 24.42 -10.20
CA ASP A 54 21.85 24.10 -11.59
C ASP A 54 22.47 22.70 -11.73
N SER A 55 23.03 22.14 -10.65
CA SER A 55 23.65 20.81 -10.68
C SER A 55 22.62 19.68 -10.80
N VAL A 56 21.36 19.90 -10.44
CA VAL A 56 20.29 18.90 -10.43
C VAL A 56 19.19 19.17 -11.44
N LEU A 57 19.20 20.30 -12.13
CA LEU A 57 18.27 20.64 -13.19
C LEU A 57 18.56 19.84 -14.46
N GLU A 58 18.01 18.65 -14.51
CA GLU A 58 17.80 17.95 -15.76
C GLU A 58 16.56 18.52 -16.42
N LYS A 59 16.62 18.83 -17.72
CA LYS A 59 15.50 19.51 -18.38
C LYS A 59 14.32 18.59 -18.63
N THR A 60 14.56 17.30 -18.76
CA THR A 60 13.56 16.30 -19.16
C THR A 60 13.78 14.99 -18.43
N LYS A 61 12.70 14.38 -17.98
CA LYS A 61 12.62 13.02 -17.43
C LYS A 61 11.43 12.28 -18.03
N TYR A 62 11.38 10.99 -17.81
CA TYR A 62 10.33 10.12 -18.33
C TYR A 62 9.72 9.32 -17.20
N VAL A 63 8.40 9.13 -17.23
CA VAL A 63 7.63 8.43 -16.19
C VAL A 63 7.74 6.92 -16.42
N ARG A 64 8.48 6.22 -15.56
CA ARG A 64 8.63 4.76 -15.59
C ARG A 64 7.42 4.05 -14.95
N THR A 65 6.98 4.54 -13.82
CA THR A 65 5.79 4.08 -13.08
C THR A 65 4.82 5.23 -13.02
N SER A 66 3.54 4.99 -13.34
CA SER A 66 2.50 6.03 -13.29
C SER A 66 2.51 6.76 -11.94
N VAL A 67 2.51 8.09 -11.98
CA VAL A 67 2.77 8.91 -10.78
C VAL A 67 1.62 9.83 -10.42
N THR A 68 1.37 9.94 -9.12
CA THR A 68 0.59 11.03 -8.55
C THR A 68 1.40 12.33 -8.61
N VAL A 69 0.76 13.41 -9.07
CA VAL A 69 1.31 14.77 -9.04
C VAL A 69 0.73 15.48 -7.83
N TYR A 70 1.60 15.97 -6.95
CA TYR A 70 1.24 16.68 -5.72
C TYR A 70 1.23 18.20 -5.94
N GLU A 71 0.37 18.91 -5.22
CA GLU A 71 0.35 20.38 -5.29
C GLU A 71 1.65 21.00 -4.76
N ASN A 72 2.21 20.40 -3.72
CA ASN A 72 3.49 20.82 -3.13
C ASN A 72 4.28 19.59 -2.61
N GLU A 73 5.49 19.84 -2.13
CA GLU A 73 6.40 18.78 -1.67
C GLU A 73 6.12 18.26 -0.24
N LYS A 74 5.22 18.87 0.48
CA LYS A 74 5.02 18.62 1.93
C LYS A 74 3.81 17.79 2.24
N ASP A 75 2.71 18.07 1.58
CA ASP A 75 1.43 17.43 1.86
C ASP A 75 1.11 16.30 0.86
N SER A 76 -0.02 15.66 1.08
CA SER A 76 -0.56 14.57 0.26
C SER A 76 -1.54 15.05 -0.79
N LYS A 77 -1.75 16.38 -0.93
CA LYS A 77 -2.77 16.92 -1.81
C LYS A 77 -2.47 16.64 -3.28
N ILE A 78 -3.40 15.94 -3.91
CA ILE A 78 -3.28 15.49 -5.30
C ILE A 78 -3.75 16.59 -6.24
N SER A 79 -2.87 17.05 -7.14
CA SER A 79 -3.23 17.99 -8.20
C SER A 79 -3.59 17.27 -9.50
N SER A 80 -2.87 16.20 -9.84
CA SER A 80 -3.06 15.46 -11.09
C SER A 80 -2.41 14.08 -11.04
N PHE A 81 -2.37 13.41 -12.20
CA PHE A 81 -1.79 12.10 -12.38
C PHE A 81 -1.17 11.99 -13.79
N ILE A 82 0.01 11.38 -13.90
CA ILE A 82 0.70 11.18 -15.17
C ILE A 82 1.01 9.69 -15.35
N LYS A 83 0.58 9.13 -16.47
CA LYS A 83 0.77 7.72 -16.82
C LYS A 83 2.22 7.42 -17.20
N LYS A 84 2.61 6.16 -17.02
CA LYS A 84 3.84 5.56 -17.53
C LYS A 84 4.09 5.93 -19.01
N GLY A 85 5.35 6.10 -19.38
CA GLY A 85 5.78 6.40 -20.75
C GLY A 85 5.62 7.87 -21.16
N ASN A 86 5.24 8.77 -20.26
CA ASN A 86 5.15 10.19 -20.58
C ASN A 86 6.47 10.92 -20.32
N GLU A 87 6.79 11.84 -21.20
CA GLU A 87 7.84 12.84 -21.04
C GLU A 87 7.35 13.99 -20.16
N ILE A 88 8.18 14.47 -19.25
CA ILE A 88 7.92 15.61 -18.38
C ILE A 88 9.09 16.56 -18.34
N SER A 89 8.81 17.86 -18.23
CA SER A 89 9.83 18.89 -18.03
C SER A 89 10.11 19.09 -16.56
N ILE A 90 11.38 19.15 -16.19
CA ILE A 90 11.82 19.44 -14.82
C ILE A 90 11.99 20.96 -14.68
N THR A 91 11.33 21.54 -13.69
CA THR A 91 11.36 22.99 -13.40
C THR A 91 11.95 23.32 -12.02
N GLY A 92 12.25 22.30 -11.22
CA GLY A 92 12.86 22.46 -9.90
C GLY A 92 12.89 21.14 -9.14
N TYR A 93 13.16 21.21 -7.84
CA TYR A 93 13.18 20.07 -6.92
C TYR A 93 12.90 20.55 -5.48
N ASP A 94 12.62 19.60 -4.58
CA ASP A 94 12.39 19.89 -3.15
C ASP A 94 13.70 19.91 -2.34
N ILE A 95 14.36 18.76 -2.25
CA ILE A 95 15.59 18.53 -1.46
C ILE A 95 16.63 17.83 -2.32
N LEU A 96 17.88 18.29 -2.19
CA LEU A 96 19.07 17.60 -2.67
C LEU A 96 19.67 16.82 -1.50
N ASN A 97 19.73 15.50 -1.63
CA ASN A 97 20.33 14.63 -0.65
C ASN A 97 21.88 14.66 -0.72
N GLU A 98 22.52 14.18 0.34
CA GLU A 98 24.01 14.17 0.42
C GLU A 98 24.67 13.32 -0.69
N ASP A 99 23.97 12.29 -1.16
CA ASP A 99 24.42 11.44 -2.29
C ASP A 99 24.16 12.04 -3.67
N GLY A 100 23.62 13.25 -3.73
CA GLY A 100 23.30 13.96 -4.98
C GLY A 100 21.96 13.55 -5.61
N THR A 101 21.15 12.72 -4.93
CA THR A 101 19.80 12.40 -5.39
C THR A 101 18.81 13.49 -4.98
N VAL A 102 17.68 13.54 -5.68
CA VAL A 102 16.55 14.44 -5.40
C VAL A 102 15.37 13.59 -4.95
N ASN A 103 14.69 13.99 -3.89
CA ASN A 103 13.51 13.27 -3.40
C ASN A 103 12.31 13.51 -4.33
N MET A 104 11.96 14.76 -4.60
CA MET A 104 10.88 15.11 -5.53
C MET A 104 11.33 16.15 -6.55
N TYR A 105 10.93 15.97 -7.80
CA TYR A 105 11.07 16.98 -8.83
C TYR A 105 9.79 17.83 -8.93
N LYS A 106 9.98 19.14 -9.08
CA LYS A 106 8.95 20.03 -9.58
C LYS A 106 8.88 19.89 -11.09
N ILE A 107 7.69 19.63 -11.61
CA ILE A 107 7.49 19.28 -13.01
C ILE A 107 6.48 20.18 -13.71
N SER A 108 6.58 20.19 -15.06
CA SER A 108 5.56 20.72 -15.94
C SER A 108 5.33 19.77 -17.12
N LYS A 109 4.07 19.51 -17.45
CA LYS A 109 3.63 18.76 -18.62
C LYS A 109 2.27 19.26 -19.06
N ASP A 110 2.18 19.81 -20.26
CA ASP A 110 0.96 20.47 -20.75
C ASP A 110 0.45 21.49 -19.69
N ASP A 111 -0.79 21.37 -19.24
CA ASP A 111 -1.37 22.23 -18.19
C ASP A 111 -1.11 21.70 -16.77
N ILE A 112 -0.39 20.58 -16.61
CA ILE A 112 -0.10 19.96 -15.32
C ILE A 112 1.20 20.54 -14.76
N THR A 113 1.15 21.05 -13.53
CA THR A 113 2.31 21.46 -12.75
C THR A 113 2.21 20.90 -11.33
N GLY A 114 3.33 20.62 -10.69
CA GLY A 114 3.36 20.09 -9.33
C GLY A 114 4.65 19.33 -9.02
N TYR A 115 4.59 18.44 -8.05
CA TYR A 115 5.72 17.66 -7.59
C TYR A 115 5.48 16.16 -7.79
N VAL A 116 6.52 15.43 -8.17
CA VAL A 116 6.50 13.97 -8.32
C VAL A 116 7.73 13.34 -7.67
N TYR A 117 7.60 12.16 -7.09
CA TYR A 117 8.75 11.45 -6.54
C TYR A 117 9.73 11.03 -7.63
N SER A 118 11.02 11.36 -7.43
CA SER A 118 12.09 11.09 -8.39
C SER A 118 12.31 9.61 -8.66
N LYS A 119 12.03 8.74 -7.69
CA LYS A 119 12.18 7.27 -7.79
C LYS A 119 11.33 6.62 -8.89
N TYR A 120 10.31 7.31 -9.39
CA TYR A 120 9.44 6.85 -10.48
C TYR A 120 9.86 7.37 -11.85
N LEU A 121 10.93 8.16 -11.91
CA LEU A 121 11.39 8.81 -13.13
C LEU A 121 12.71 8.21 -13.61
N VAL A 122 12.89 8.19 -14.92
CA VAL A 122 14.11 7.72 -15.60
C VAL A 122 14.57 8.72 -16.65
N ASP A 123 15.76 8.49 -17.22
CA ASP A 123 16.41 9.44 -18.11
C ASP A 123 16.02 9.27 -19.58
N THR A 124 15.48 8.12 -19.96
CA THR A 124 15.16 7.83 -21.36
C THR A 124 13.74 7.27 -21.50
N MET A 125 13.14 7.49 -22.68
CA MET A 125 11.85 6.93 -23.05
C MET A 125 11.92 5.39 -23.12
N GLU A 126 13.04 4.83 -23.51
CA GLU A 126 13.24 3.38 -23.56
C GLU A 126 13.10 2.76 -22.17
N GLU A 127 13.78 3.33 -21.16
CA GLU A 127 13.65 2.89 -19.77
C GLU A 127 12.24 3.08 -19.23
N ALA A 128 11.58 4.20 -19.57
CA ALA A 128 10.22 4.49 -19.13
C ALA A 128 9.19 3.52 -19.68
N THR A 129 9.36 3.06 -20.92
CA THR A 129 8.43 2.13 -21.57
C THR A 129 8.78 0.66 -21.34
N ALA A 130 9.98 0.37 -20.86
CA ALA A 130 10.38 -0.97 -20.48
C ALA A 130 9.47 -1.55 -19.38
N ASN A 131 9.37 -2.87 -19.35
CA ASN A 131 8.74 -3.60 -18.26
C ASN A 131 9.82 -4.31 -17.45
N TYR A 132 9.61 -4.39 -16.13
CA TYR A 132 10.53 -5.11 -15.28
C TYR A 132 10.44 -6.62 -15.55
N ASN A 133 11.52 -7.18 -16.09
CA ASN A 133 11.55 -8.58 -16.52
C ASN A 133 12.78 -9.36 -15.99
N GLU A 134 13.46 -8.86 -14.99
CA GLU A 134 14.48 -9.63 -14.29
C GLU A 134 13.84 -10.91 -13.73
N ASN A 135 14.50 -12.05 -13.89
CA ASN A 135 13.96 -13.36 -13.55
C ASN A 135 12.60 -13.68 -14.23
N SER A 136 12.35 -13.11 -15.40
CA SER A 136 11.10 -13.29 -16.17
C SER A 136 9.83 -12.89 -15.44
N VAL A 137 9.90 -11.88 -14.56
CA VAL A 137 8.74 -11.41 -13.77
C VAL A 137 7.62 -10.95 -14.70
N TYR A 138 7.89 -10.01 -15.60
CA TYR A 138 6.87 -9.52 -16.53
C TYR A 138 6.32 -10.63 -17.44
N ASP A 139 7.19 -11.49 -17.97
CA ASP A 139 6.78 -12.62 -18.83
C ASP A 139 5.87 -13.61 -18.11
N THR A 140 6.05 -13.79 -16.80
CA THR A 140 5.16 -14.61 -15.97
C THR A 140 3.75 -14.03 -15.88
N HIS A 141 3.61 -12.71 -15.88
CA HIS A 141 2.34 -12.04 -15.62
C HIS A 141 1.62 -11.54 -16.87
N LYS A 142 2.33 -11.16 -17.94
CA LYS A 142 1.80 -10.39 -19.09
C LYS A 142 0.55 -10.98 -19.74
N ASP A 143 0.40 -12.31 -19.75
CA ASP A 143 -0.72 -12.99 -20.40
C ASP A 143 -1.85 -13.37 -19.42
N ARG A 144 -1.70 -13.04 -18.13
CA ARG A 144 -2.69 -13.39 -17.11
C ARG A 144 -3.90 -12.47 -17.18
N LYS A 145 -5.04 -13.08 -17.33
CA LYS A 145 -6.37 -12.43 -17.42
C LYS A 145 -7.41 -13.40 -16.87
N TYR A 146 -8.58 -12.90 -16.52
CA TYR A 146 -9.68 -13.75 -16.07
C TYR A 146 -10.20 -14.58 -17.24
N PRO A 147 -10.16 -15.92 -17.18
CA PRO A 147 -10.60 -16.78 -18.30
C PRO A 147 -12.05 -16.50 -18.68
N GLY A 148 -12.30 -16.18 -19.98
CA GLY A 148 -13.62 -15.90 -20.51
C GLY A 148 -14.31 -14.64 -19.97
N ARG A 149 -13.61 -13.83 -19.14
CA ARG A 149 -14.12 -12.56 -18.59
C ARG A 149 -13.07 -11.46 -18.70
N GLU A 150 -12.43 -11.40 -19.83
CA GLU A 150 -11.35 -10.50 -20.15
C GLU A 150 -11.81 -9.04 -20.04
N LEU A 151 -10.91 -8.16 -19.62
CA LEU A 151 -11.06 -6.71 -19.60
C LEU A 151 -11.92 -6.09 -18.48
N HIS A 152 -12.53 -6.87 -17.58
CA HIS A 152 -13.39 -6.26 -16.56
C HIS A 152 -12.65 -5.76 -15.33
N GLY A 153 -11.52 -6.38 -14.98
CA GLY A 153 -10.59 -5.90 -13.94
C GLY A 153 -9.33 -5.27 -14.52
N GLY A 154 -9.04 -5.56 -15.78
CA GLY A 154 -7.82 -5.18 -16.47
C GLY A 154 -6.91 -6.37 -16.76
N LYS A 155 -5.72 -6.05 -17.26
CA LYS A 155 -4.68 -7.01 -17.65
C LYS A 155 -3.50 -6.94 -16.67
N ALA A 156 -2.89 -8.07 -16.38
CA ALA A 156 -1.66 -8.09 -15.62
C ALA A 156 -0.47 -7.44 -16.37
N SER A 157 -0.55 -7.34 -17.69
CA SER A 157 0.48 -6.68 -18.54
C SER A 157 0.55 -5.16 -18.40
N THR A 158 -0.48 -4.52 -17.84
CA THR A 158 -0.49 -3.05 -17.64
C THR A 158 0.01 -2.65 -16.26
N LEU A 159 0.23 -3.62 -15.37
CA LEU A 159 0.65 -3.39 -13.99
C LEU A 159 2.18 -3.24 -13.88
N ASP A 160 2.62 -2.56 -12.84
CA ASP A 160 4.03 -2.34 -12.54
C ASP A 160 4.56 -3.47 -11.65
N TYR A 161 5.75 -3.99 -12.00
CA TYR A 161 6.44 -5.05 -11.27
C TYR A 161 7.85 -4.66 -10.85
N TYR A 162 8.23 -3.39 -10.99
CA TYR A 162 9.54 -2.94 -10.50
C TYR A 162 9.65 -3.16 -9.00
N PRO A 163 10.83 -3.54 -8.50
CA PRO A 163 11.07 -3.64 -7.06
C PRO A 163 10.66 -2.36 -6.36
N TYR A 164 9.87 -2.49 -5.29
CA TYR A 164 9.52 -1.38 -4.43
C TYR A 164 10.31 -1.46 -3.13
N GLU A 165 11.13 -0.46 -2.86
CA GLU A 165 11.94 -0.42 -1.65
C GLU A 165 11.05 -0.38 -0.40
N LYS A 166 11.14 -1.42 0.44
CA LYS A 166 10.40 -1.52 1.70
C LYS A 166 11.18 -0.78 2.80
N PRO A 167 10.57 0.19 3.47
CA PRO A 167 11.23 0.92 4.54
C PRO A 167 11.53 0.02 5.76
N GLN A 168 12.53 0.43 6.54
CA GLN A 168 12.86 -0.17 7.83
C GLN A 168 12.91 0.96 8.85
N PHE A 169 11.90 1.05 9.70
CA PHE A 169 11.84 2.07 10.75
C PHE A 169 12.45 1.51 12.04
N LYS A 170 13.52 2.14 12.52
CA LYS A 170 14.28 1.68 13.70
C LYS A 170 13.40 1.59 14.94
N ASP A 171 12.56 2.59 15.15
CA ASP A 171 11.72 2.73 16.36
C ASP A 171 10.32 2.12 16.16
N ASN A 172 10.03 1.61 14.96
CA ASN A 172 8.78 0.96 14.60
C ASN A 172 9.07 -0.22 13.65
N PRO A 173 9.62 -1.35 14.14
CA PRO A 173 9.88 -2.51 13.28
C PRO A 173 8.57 -3.16 12.80
N LEU A 174 8.54 -3.55 11.51
CA LEU A 174 7.39 -4.25 10.94
C LEU A 174 7.12 -5.56 11.70
N MET A 175 5.87 -5.77 12.11
CA MET A 175 5.44 -7.02 12.73
C MET A 175 5.48 -8.18 11.72
N LYS A 176 6.37 -9.11 11.96
CA LYS A 176 6.45 -10.42 11.30
C LYS A 176 5.95 -11.48 12.28
N ASN A 177 5.36 -12.57 11.80
CA ASN A 177 4.77 -13.62 12.63
C ASN A 177 3.68 -13.10 13.60
N ALA A 178 2.74 -12.31 13.05
CA ALA A 178 1.65 -11.76 13.84
C ALA A 178 0.71 -12.85 14.35
N LYS A 179 0.36 -12.76 15.63
CA LYS A 179 -0.75 -13.47 16.27
C LYS A 179 -1.77 -12.43 16.67
N ALA A 180 -2.64 -12.03 15.73
CA ALA A 180 -3.43 -10.83 15.88
C ALA A 180 -4.90 -11.09 16.22
N MET A 181 -5.42 -10.29 17.14
CA MET A 181 -6.86 -10.16 17.42
C MET A 181 -7.42 -8.96 16.66
N TYR A 182 -8.65 -9.09 16.15
CA TYR A 182 -9.41 -7.96 15.62
C TYR A 182 -10.38 -7.42 16.66
N LEU A 183 -10.41 -6.10 16.81
CA LEU A 183 -11.33 -5.38 17.70
C LEU A 183 -12.04 -4.27 16.92
N ASN A 184 -13.37 -4.31 16.88
CA ASN A 184 -14.14 -3.20 16.36
C ASN A 184 -14.11 -2.00 17.32
N ALA A 185 -14.42 -0.81 16.82
CA ALA A 185 -14.33 0.43 17.60
C ALA A 185 -15.21 0.47 18.86
N ALA A 186 -16.28 -0.31 18.95
CA ALA A 186 -17.16 -0.37 20.12
C ALA A 186 -16.51 -1.07 21.33
N THR A 187 -15.47 -1.89 21.10
CA THR A 187 -14.83 -2.68 22.18
C THR A 187 -13.83 -1.89 23.01
N ILE A 188 -13.52 -0.67 22.63
CA ILE A 188 -12.51 0.19 23.28
C ILE A 188 -12.78 0.39 24.78
N SER A 189 -14.05 0.53 25.17
CA SER A 189 -14.43 0.66 26.58
C SER A 189 -14.10 -0.58 27.44
N SER A 190 -13.87 -1.72 26.81
CA SER A 190 -13.55 -3.00 27.47
C SER A 190 -12.13 -3.50 27.17
N ILE A 191 -11.24 -2.61 26.67
CA ILE A 191 -9.90 -2.98 26.18
C ILE A 191 -9.09 -3.81 27.20
N ASP A 192 -9.21 -3.53 28.50
CA ASP A 192 -8.46 -4.23 29.54
C ASP A 192 -8.77 -5.74 29.57
N SER A 193 -10.00 -6.14 29.24
CA SER A 193 -10.41 -7.56 29.18
C SER A 193 -9.72 -8.27 28.00
N TYR A 194 -9.61 -7.62 26.85
CA TYR A 194 -8.90 -8.17 25.68
C TYR A 194 -7.39 -8.21 25.90
N LEU A 195 -6.81 -7.18 26.54
CA LEU A 195 -5.40 -7.15 26.89
C LEU A 195 -5.00 -8.25 27.87
N LYS A 196 -5.91 -8.61 28.80
CA LYS A 196 -5.68 -9.75 29.69
C LYS A 196 -5.53 -11.04 28.90
N ILE A 197 -6.47 -11.34 27.97
CA ILE A 197 -6.39 -12.52 27.10
C ILE A 197 -5.10 -12.46 26.26
N ALA A 198 -4.80 -11.31 25.67
CA ALA A 198 -3.66 -11.13 24.80
C ALA A 198 -2.33 -11.45 25.52
N LYS A 199 -2.12 -10.86 26.70
CA LYS A 199 -0.90 -11.05 27.50
C LYS A 199 -0.72 -12.50 27.98
N GLU A 200 -1.80 -13.13 28.40
CA GLU A 200 -1.78 -14.51 28.92
C GLU A 200 -1.56 -15.56 27.82
N ASN A 201 -1.82 -15.24 26.55
CA ASN A 201 -1.83 -16.22 25.46
C ASN A 201 -0.92 -15.85 24.27
N GLY A 202 -0.05 -14.87 24.41
CA GLY A 202 0.97 -14.57 23.39
C GLY A 202 0.44 -13.87 22.14
N VAL A 203 -0.69 -13.16 22.22
CA VAL A 203 -1.13 -12.22 21.18
C VAL A 203 -0.12 -11.07 21.13
N ASN A 204 0.43 -10.78 19.95
CA ASN A 204 1.46 -9.79 19.78
C ASN A 204 1.06 -8.62 18.87
N ALA A 205 -0.14 -8.69 18.26
CA ALA A 205 -0.71 -7.61 17.47
C ALA A 205 -2.22 -7.50 17.70
N ILE A 206 -2.76 -6.29 17.58
CA ILE A 206 -4.19 -6.02 17.63
C ILE A 206 -4.55 -5.10 16.48
N VAL A 207 -5.54 -5.50 15.67
CA VAL A 207 -6.16 -4.66 14.65
C VAL A 207 -7.38 -3.97 15.29
N VAL A 208 -7.43 -2.64 15.21
CA VAL A 208 -8.55 -1.84 15.73
C VAL A 208 -9.13 -0.98 14.60
N ASP A 209 -10.45 -0.96 14.46
CA ASP A 209 -11.10 -0.11 13.48
C ASP A 209 -10.89 1.38 13.79
N ILE A 210 -10.45 2.13 12.79
CA ILE A 210 -10.52 3.59 12.72
C ILE A 210 -11.81 3.98 12.01
N LYS A 211 -12.14 3.28 10.91
CA LYS A 211 -13.35 3.50 10.13
C LYS A 211 -13.86 2.18 9.55
N ASP A 212 -15.08 1.77 9.96
CA ASP A 212 -15.85 0.70 9.33
C ASP A 212 -17.35 1.07 9.38
N GLY A 213 -17.85 1.68 8.30
CA GLY A 213 -19.16 2.34 8.25
C GLY A 213 -19.21 3.60 9.13
N ALA A 214 -18.90 3.49 10.42
CA ALA A 214 -18.75 4.62 11.35
C ALA A 214 -17.28 4.93 11.63
N LEU A 215 -16.99 6.16 12.07
CA LEU A 215 -15.69 6.54 12.61
C LEU A 215 -15.55 6.08 14.07
N ALA A 216 -14.36 5.64 14.41
CA ALA A 216 -14.06 5.26 15.79
C ALA A 216 -13.99 6.47 16.73
N TYR A 217 -13.57 7.61 16.25
CA TYR A 217 -13.39 8.85 17.00
C TYR A 217 -13.74 10.09 16.15
N SER A 218 -13.85 11.26 16.77
CA SER A 218 -14.10 12.54 16.08
C SER A 218 -12.84 13.02 15.35
N SER A 219 -12.82 12.85 14.03
CA SER A 219 -11.72 13.21 13.15
C SER A 219 -11.87 14.60 12.57
N GLU A 220 -10.87 15.47 12.67
CA GLU A 220 -10.89 16.79 12.03
C GLU A 220 -10.79 16.68 10.50
N VAL A 221 -10.08 15.67 9.99
CA VAL A 221 -10.05 15.35 8.55
C VAL A 221 -11.46 15.02 8.05
N ALA A 222 -12.19 14.15 8.78
CA ALA A 222 -13.56 13.82 8.41
C ALA A 222 -14.49 15.02 8.54
N LYS A 223 -14.32 15.87 9.53
CA LYS A 223 -15.10 17.10 9.71
C LYS A 223 -14.98 18.04 8.51
N GLU A 224 -13.78 18.14 7.94
CA GLU A 224 -13.50 18.96 6.76
C GLU A 224 -13.97 18.27 5.47
N MET A 225 -13.61 16.99 5.28
CA MET A 225 -13.76 16.30 3.99
C MET A 225 -15.02 15.44 3.89
N SER A 226 -15.62 14.99 5.00
CA SER A 226 -16.85 14.21 5.02
C SER A 226 -17.64 14.45 6.31
N PRO A 227 -18.38 15.56 6.42
CA PRO A 227 -19.18 15.87 7.60
C PRO A 227 -20.18 14.78 7.99
N THR A 228 -20.70 14.04 6.99
CA THR A 228 -21.60 12.89 7.25
C THR A 228 -20.86 11.76 7.97
N ALA A 229 -19.60 11.47 7.60
CA ALA A 229 -18.78 10.51 8.32
C ALA A 229 -18.41 11.00 9.73
N TYR A 230 -18.04 12.28 9.85
CA TYR A 230 -17.73 12.91 11.16
C TYR A 230 -18.87 12.73 12.18
N ALA A 231 -20.11 12.86 11.74
CA ALA A 231 -21.29 12.70 12.60
C ALA A 231 -21.49 11.26 13.13
N THR A 232 -20.71 10.28 12.65
CA THR A 232 -20.81 8.87 13.08
C THR A 232 -19.84 8.49 14.19
N ALA A 233 -19.00 9.40 14.66
CA ALA A 233 -17.98 9.12 15.68
C ALA A 233 -18.53 8.42 16.89
N MET A 234 -17.93 7.28 17.27
CA MET A 234 -18.47 6.38 18.30
C MET A 234 -17.89 6.62 19.68
N ASN A 235 -16.64 7.06 19.77
CA ASN A 235 -15.93 7.21 21.03
C ASN A 235 -15.42 8.63 21.23
N ASP A 236 -15.23 9.00 22.49
CA ASP A 236 -14.41 10.16 22.85
C ASP A 236 -12.96 9.94 22.41
N ASN A 237 -12.33 10.99 21.87
CA ASN A 237 -10.98 10.92 21.34
C ASN A 237 -9.96 10.48 22.40
N SER A 238 -10.09 10.98 23.62
CA SER A 238 -9.19 10.63 24.73
C SER A 238 -9.35 9.18 25.18
N ALA A 239 -10.58 8.66 25.17
CA ALA A 239 -10.87 7.26 25.51
C ALA A 239 -10.30 6.32 24.42
N TYR A 240 -10.49 6.67 23.14
CA TYR A 240 -9.93 5.88 22.04
C TYR A 240 -8.40 5.89 22.07
N LYS A 241 -7.80 7.07 22.20
CA LYS A 241 -6.33 7.23 22.35
C LYS A 241 -5.79 6.41 23.51
N SER A 242 -6.40 6.51 24.69
CA SER A 242 -5.99 5.75 25.88
C SER A 242 -6.03 4.25 25.65
N ALA A 243 -6.99 3.73 24.87
CA ALA A 243 -7.05 2.31 24.56
C ALA A 243 -5.88 1.89 23.63
N ILE A 244 -5.55 2.71 22.62
CA ILE A 244 -4.40 2.44 21.75
C ILE A 244 -3.09 2.52 22.54
N ASP A 245 -2.94 3.49 23.43
CA ASP A 245 -1.77 3.59 24.31
C ASP A 245 -1.61 2.35 25.18
N LYS A 246 -2.69 1.85 25.81
CA LYS A 246 -2.66 0.61 26.59
C LYS A 246 -2.23 -0.61 25.78
N ILE A 247 -2.66 -0.71 24.51
CA ILE A 247 -2.21 -1.77 23.60
C ILE A 247 -0.69 -1.70 23.46
N LYS A 248 -0.15 -0.53 23.12
CA LYS A 248 1.29 -0.31 22.89
C LYS A 248 2.12 -0.48 24.16
N GLU A 249 1.66 0.06 25.29
CA GLU A 249 2.30 -0.11 26.62
C GLU A 249 2.35 -1.57 27.07
N SER A 250 1.45 -2.39 26.52
CA SER A 250 1.44 -3.84 26.72
C SER A 250 2.48 -4.58 25.86
N GLY A 251 3.25 -3.86 25.03
CA GLY A 251 4.20 -4.44 24.08
C GLY A 251 3.51 -5.07 22.86
N ILE A 252 2.25 -4.72 22.60
CA ILE A 252 1.44 -5.27 21.51
C ILE A 252 1.44 -4.27 20.35
N TYR A 253 1.64 -4.77 19.14
CA TYR A 253 1.69 -3.99 17.90
C TYR A 253 0.28 -3.53 17.51
N ALA A 254 0.08 -2.22 17.37
CA ALA A 254 -1.22 -1.63 17.09
C ALA A 254 -1.40 -1.36 15.59
N ILE A 255 -2.40 -1.98 14.97
CA ILE A 255 -2.76 -1.82 13.57
C ILE A 255 -4.09 -1.10 13.49
N GLY A 256 -4.14 0.04 12.79
CA GLY A 256 -5.37 0.79 12.58
C GLY A 256 -6.02 0.41 11.24
N ARG A 257 -7.28 -0.08 11.25
CA ARG A 257 -7.98 -0.51 10.04
C ARG A 257 -8.95 0.56 9.55
N ILE A 258 -8.90 0.83 8.23
CA ILE A 258 -9.77 1.77 7.52
C ILE A 258 -10.41 1.08 6.32
N VAL A 259 -11.74 1.04 6.29
CA VAL A 259 -12.52 0.67 5.11
C VAL A 259 -12.47 1.83 4.11
N VAL A 260 -11.93 1.61 2.89
CA VAL A 260 -11.59 2.68 1.95
C VAL A 260 -12.77 3.00 1.01
N PHE A 261 -13.06 2.13 0.03
CA PHE A 261 -14.03 2.46 -1.03
C PHE A 261 -15.47 1.98 -0.75
N ASN A 262 -15.72 1.22 0.30
CA ASN A 262 -17.09 0.91 0.74
C ASN A 262 -17.54 1.91 1.80
N ASP A 263 -17.71 3.18 1.40
CA ASP A 263 -17.96 4.31 2.32
C ASP A 263 -19.19 5.11 1.89
N VAL A 264 -20.32 4.73 2.44
CA VAL A 264 -21.61 5.38 2.17
C VAL A 264 -21.68 6.80 2.73
N HIS A 265 -20.91 7.12 3.75
CA HIS A 265 -20.94 8.46 4.37
C HIS A 265 -20.15 9.45 3.54
N TYR A 266 -18.92 9.09 3.14
CA TYR A 266 -18.18 9.89 2.16
C TYR A 266 -18.96 10.04 0.85
N GLY A 267 -19.58 8.94 0.39
CA GLY A 267 -20.37 8.96 -0.85
C GLY A 267 -21.60 9.88 -0.80
N LYS A 268 -22.17 10.14 0.37
CA LYS A 268 -23.26 11.15 0.53
C LYS A 268 -22.76 12.57 0.38
N ASP A 269 -21.56 12.85 0.89
CA ASP A 269 -20.95 14.18 0.81
C ASP A 269 -20.33 14.43 -0.58
N HIS A 270 -19.87 13.35 -1.27
CA HIS A 270 -19.19 13.37 -2.57
C HIS A 270 -19.83 12.44 -3.60
N PRO A 271 -21.09 12.68 -4.01
CA PRO A 271 -21.76 11.82 -5.00
C PRO A 271 -21.08 11.83 -6.38
N GLU A 272 -20.32 12.87 -6.71
CA GLU A 272 -19.51 13.00 -7.92
C GLU A 272 -18.38 11.95 -7.97
N ASP A 273 -17.87 11.53 -6.84
CA ASP A 273 -16.83 10.50 -6.70
C ASP A 273 -17.38 9.08 -6.75
N CYS A 274 -18.70 8.92 -6.61
CA CYS A 274 -19.33 7.61 -6.53
C CYS A 274 -19.61 6.99 -7.89
N ILE A 275 -19.49 5.66 -7.96
CA ILE A 275 -19.91 4.87 -9.10
C ILE A 275 -21.43 5.05 -9.27
N SER A 276 -21.84 5.58 -10.40
CA SER A 276 -23.25 5.77 -10.73
C SER A 276 -23.76 4.69 -11.66
N SER A 277 -25.02 4.25 -11.46
CA SER A 277 -25.71 3.32 -12.31
C SER A 277 -27.15 3.76 -12.48
N LYS A 278 -27.75 3.52 -13.67
CA LYS A 278 -29.16 3.76 -13.93
C LYS A 278 -30.08 2.85 -13.10
N ALA A 279 -29.54 1.74 -12.57
CA ALA A 279 -30.31 0.74 -11.84
C ALA A 279 -30.26 0.88 -10.32
N SER A 280 -29.29 1.61 -9.76
CA SER A 280 -29.17 1.80 -8.31
C SER A 280 -28.37 3.06 -7.96
N ASN A 281 -28.84 3.82 -7.00
CA ASN A 281 -28.07 4.89 -6.36
C ASN A 281 -27.09 4.26 -5.35
N ARG A 282 -26.01 3.68 -5.83
CA ARG A 282 -24.99 3.07 -4.99
C ARG A 282 -24.03 4.13 -4.55
N LEU A 283 -24.02 4.43 -3.24
CA LEU A 283 -23.04 5.32 -2.63
C LEU A 283 -21.74 4.55 -2.38
N TRP A 284 -21.04 4.23 -3.45
CA TRP A 284 -19.75 3.56 -3.41
C TRP A 284 -18.71 4.43 -4.13
N PRO A 285 -17.82 5.09 -3.38
CA PRO A 285 -16.71 5.84 -3.96
C PRO A 285 -15.90 4.98 -4.92
N SER A 286 -15.61 5.52 -6.08
CA SER A 286 -14.82 4.81 -7.08
C SER A 286 -13.35 4.74 -6.66
N ALA A 287 -12.71 3.60 -6.88
CA ALA A 287 -11.26 3.50 -6.74
C ALA A 287 -10.48 4.35 -7.78
N TYR A 288 -11.16 4.94 -8.77
CA TYR A 288 -10.57 5.96 -9.64
C TYR A 288 -10.59 7.38 -9.05
N SER A 289 -11.37 7.63 -7.96
CA SER A 289 -11.49 8.95 -7.37
C SER A 289 -10.26 9.34 -6.56
N ARG A 290 -9.58 10.40 -6.98
CA ARG A 290 -8.45 10.99 -6.22
C ARG A 290 -8.92 11.71 -4.95
N GLY A 291 -10.16 12.19 -4.92
CA GLY A 291 -10.78 12.73 -3.70
C GLY A 291 -10.94 11.67 -2.62
N ALA A 292 -11.46 10.49 -2.99
CA ALA A 292 -11.59 9.35 -2.08
C ALA A 292 -10.20 8.83 -1.61
N TRP A 293 -9.18 8.83 -2.48
CA TRP A 293 -7.81 8.49 -2.11
C TRP A 293 -7.28 9.41 -1.02
N GLN A 294 -7.38 10.71 -1.28
CA GLN A 294 -6.87 11.76 -0.38
C GLN A 294 -7.57 11.69 0.98
N TYR A 295 -8.89 11.60 1.00
CA TYR A 295 -9.66 11.48 2.25
C TYR A 295 -9.17 10.31 3.14
N ASN A 296 -9.03 9.12 2.56
CA ASN A 296 -8.63 7.95 3.33
C ASN A 296 -7.17 8.00 3.80
N VAL A 297 -6.28 8.58 2.99
CA VAL A 297 -4.86 8.72 3.37
C VAL A 297 -4.68 9.84 4.41
N GLU A 298 -5.40 10.96 4.29
CA GLU A 298 -5.37 12.01 5.33
C GLU A 298 -5.95 11.50 6.66
N LEU A 299 -7.04 10.75 6.62
CA LEU A 299 -7.60 10.11 7.82
C LEU A 299 -6.60 9.13 8.46
N ALA A 300 -5.87 8.39 7.64
CA ALA A 300 -4.82 7.47 8.10
C ALA A 300 -3.67 8.24 8.77
N LYS A 301 -3.20 9.34 8.18
CA LYS A 301 -2.15 10.18 8.75
C LYS A 301 -2.58 10.82 10.07
N GLU A 302 -3.82 11.35 10.14
CA GLU A 302 -4.38 11.84 11.39
C GLU A 302 -4.38 10.76 12.47
N ALA A 303 -4.84 9.55 12.15
CA ALA A 303 -4.86 8.44 13.10
C ALA A 303 -3.45 8.04 13.59
N VAL A 304 -2.44 8.13 12.73
CA VAL A 304 -1.05 7.92 13.13
C VAL A 304 -0.59 8.98 14.12
N HIS A 305 -0.84 10.24 13.81
CA HIS A 305 -0.38 11.35 14.66
C HIS A 305 -1.14 11.44 15.98
N GLU A 306 -2.47 11.32 15.94
CA GLU A 306 -3.31 11.53 17.10
C GLU A 306 -3.41 10.29 17.99
N MET A 307 -3.47 9.09 17.41
CA MET A 307 -3.68 7.83 18.13
C MET A 307 -2.41 7.01 18.29
N GLY A 308 -1.44 7.14 17.36
CA GLY A 308 -0.12 6.53 17.49
C GLY A 308 -0.03 5.08 17.00
N PHE A 309 -0.77 4.69 15.97
CA PHE A 309 -0.68 3.36 15.35
C PHE A 309 0.71 3.06 14.79
N ASN A 310 1.09 1.80 14.82
CA ASN A 310 2.34 1.30 14.21
C ASN A 310 2.20 1.07 12.70
N GLU A 311 0.98 0.77 12.25
CA GLU A 311 0.64 0.35 10.91
C GLU A 311 -0.79 0.76 10.58
N ILE A 312 -1.04 1.13 9.33
CA ILE A 312 -2.40 1.33 8.81
C ILE A 312 -2.73 0.18 7.85
N GLN A 313 -3.86 -0.45 8.09
CA GLN A 313 -4.42 -1.50 7.27
C GLN A 313 -5.63 -0.98 6.50
N PHE A 314 -5.55 -0.96 5.18
CA PHE A 314 -6.65 -0.58 4.32
C PHE A 314 -7.45 -1.80 3.87
N ASP A 315 -8.75 -1.77 4.13
CA ASP A 315 -9.69 -2.75 3.62
C ASP A 315 -10.58 -2.15 2.52
N TYR A 316 -11.25 -3.00 1.74
CA TYR A 316 -12.06 -2.59 0.60
C TYR A 316 -11.31 -1.73 -0.43
N VAL A 317 -10.02 -2.00 -0.63
CA VAL A 317 -9.22 -1.41 -1.70
C VAL A 317 -9.53 -2.14 -3.00
N ARG A 318 -10.73 -1.89 -3.52
CA ARG A 318 -11.30 -2.57 -4.67
C ARG A 318 -12.57 -1.90 -5.17
N PHE A 319 -12.99 -2.28 -6.37
CA PHE A 319 -14.33 -2.02 -6.87
C PHE A 319 -15.37 -2.94 -6.21
N PRO A 320 -16.68 -2.67 -6.38
CA PRO A 320 -17.73 -3.56 -5.87
C PRO A 320 -17.60 -5.00 -6.38
N GLU A 321 -18.09 -5.97 -5.62
CA GLU A 321 -18.05 -7.39 -5.99
C GLU A 321 -18.77 -7.69 -7.31
N ASP A 322 -19.84 -6.95 -7.60
CA ASP A 322 -20.62 -7.04 -8.83
C ASP A 322 -20.04 -6.17 -9.99
N ALA A 323 -18.83 -5.65 -9.85
CA ALA A 323 -18.16 -4.81 -10.86
C ALA A 323 -18.11 -5.48 -12.26
N TYR A 324 -18.05 -6.81 -12.32
CA TYR A 324 -18.19 -7.53 -13.59
C TYR A 324 -19.52 -7.25 -14.27
N ASN A 325 -20.64 -7.49 -13.58
CA ASN A 325 -21.99 -7.27 -14.12
C ASN A 325 -22.22 -5.79 -14.44
N MET A 326 -21.70 -4.89 -13.62
CA MET A 326 -21.75 -3.44 -13.86
C MET A 326 -21.03 -3.07 -15.16
N SER A 327 -19.86 -3.64 -15.42
CA SER A 327 -19.08 -3.40 -16.65
C SER A 327 -19.78 -3.99 -17.88
N VAL A 328 -20.28 -5.23 -17.79
CA VAL A 328 -20.98 -5.90 -18.90
C VAL A 328 -22.29 -5.20 -19.29
N SER A 329 -23.02 -4.67 -18.30
CA SER A 329 -24.28 -3.96 -18.57
C SER A 329 -24.09 -2.67 -19.37
N GLY A 330 -22.90 -2.05 -19.30
CA GLY A 330 -22.62 -0.76 -19.94
C GLY A 330 -23.43 0.42 -19.37
N ASN A 331 -24.12 0.21 -18.24
CA ASN A 331 -25.01 1.20 -17.63
C ASN A 331 -24.37 1.93 -16.44
N SER A 332 -23.12 1.63 -16.13
CA SER A 332 -22.41 2.18 -14.99
C SER A 332 -21.31 3.14 -15.42
N ASP A 333 -21.23 4.28 -14.75
CA ASP A 333 -20.14 5.21 -14.83
C ASP A 333 -19.23 4.99 -13.60
N PHE A 334 -18.03 4.49 -13.82
CA PHE A 334 -17.03 4.22 -12.79
C PHE A 334 -16.20 5.46 -12.43
N LYS A 335 -16.44 6.63 -13.02
CA LYS A 335 -15.69 7.88 -12.80
C LYS A 335 -14.21 7.80 -13.18
N ASN A 336 -13.90 7.10 -14.25
CA ASN A 336 -12.54 6.86 -14.72
C ASN A 336 -11.95 8.05 -15.49
N LYS A 337 -11.52 9.07 -14.77
CA LYS A 337 -10.99 10.32 -15.33
C LYS A 337 -9.67 10.12 -16.10
N TYR A 338 -8.85 9.17 -15.66
CA TYR A 338 -7.48 9.00 -16.17
C TYR A 338 -7.32 7.80 -17.09
N ASP A 339 -8.43 7.19 -17.50
CA ASP A 339 -8.43 6.02 -18.40
C ASP A 339 -7.51 4.88 -17.89
N GLU A 340 -7.68 4.51 -16.64
CA GLU A 340 -6.97 3.42 -15.98
C GLU A 340 -7.79 2.13 -16.02
N GLU A 341 -7.14 0.98 -16.09
CA GLU A 341 -7.82 -0.28 -15.76
C GLU A 341 -8.09 -0.34 -14.24
N LYS A 342 -9.05 -1.16 -13.77
CA LYS A 342 -9.39 -1.22 -12.34
C LYS A 342 -8.21 -1.65 -11.47
N ALA A 343 -7.44 -2.64 -11.94
CA ALA A 343 -6.25 -3.10 -11.22
C ALA A 343 -5.12 -2.04 -11.22
N GLU A 344 -4.99 -1.25 -12.29
CA GLU A 344 -4.06 -0.11 -12.31
C GLU A 344 -4.45 0.92 -11.24
N ALA A 345 -5.73 1.28 -11.13
CA ALA A 345 -6.19 2.23 -10.13
C ALA A 345 -5.94 1.74 -8.70
N VAL A 346 -6.19 0.46 -8.42
CA VAL A 346 -5.88 -0.18 -7.13
C VAL A 346 -4.38 -0.11 -6.85
N GLN A 347 -3.54 -0.47 -7.81
CA GLN A 347 -2.09 -0.42 -7.68
C GLN A 347 -1.59 1.02 -7.46
N ASN A 348 -2.10 1.98 -8.23
CA ASN A 348 -1.71 3.38 -8.15
C ASN A 348 -2.16 4.03 -6.82
N PHE A 349 -3.33 3.66 -6.30
CA PHE A 349 -3.73 4.05 -4.95
C PHE A 349 -2.72 3.55 -3.89
N LEU A 350 -2.27 2.31 -4.02
CA LEU A 350 -1.32 1.75 -3.06
C LEU A 350 0.08 2.39 -3.15
N PHE A 351 0.54 2.77 -4.33
CA PHE A 351 1.75 3.60 -4.47
C PHE A 351 1.59 4.93 -3.74
N TYR A 352 0.48 5.64 -3.97
CA TYR A 352 0.19 6.89 -3.29
C TYR A 352 0.13 6.72 -1.76
N ALA A 353 -0.60 5.73 -1.28
CA ALA A 353 -0.77 5.46 0.14
C ALA A 353 0.56 5.07 0.81
N ALA A 354 1.35 4.19 0.18
CA ALA A 354 2.65 3.78 0.69
C ALA A 354 3.61 4.97 0.78
N ASP A 355 3.70 5.81 -0.26
CA ASP A 355 4.55 6.99 -0.26
C ASP A 355 4.21 7.96 0.87
N GLN A 356 2.92 8.14 1.17
CA GLN A 356 2.48 9.03 2.22
C GLN A 356 2.68 8.44 3.62
N LEU A 357 2.30 7.18 3.84
CA LEU A 357 2.42 6.54 5.16
C LEU A 357 3.86 6.24 5.55
N HIS A 358 4.71 5.85 4.59
CA HIS A 358 6.13 5.67 4.85
C HIS A 358 6.83 6.98 5.27
N LYS A 359 6.39 8.12 4.74
CA LYS A 359 6.85 9.45 5.16
C LYS A 359 6.50 9.76 6.63
N GLU A 360 5.39 9.21 7.13
CA GLU A 360 4.99 9.31 8.54
C GLU A 360 5.67 8.26 9.46
N GLY A 361 6.53 7.40 8.92
CA GLY A 361 7.26 6.38 9.69
C GLY A 361 6.43 5.17 10.09
N VAL A 362 5.34 4.89 9.38
CA VAL A 362 4.45 3.75 9.63
C VAL A 362 4.29 2.88 8.38
N TYR A 363 3.93 1.62 8.61
CA TYR A 363 3.74 0.65 7.55
C TYR A 363 2.32 0.68 6.97
N LEU A 364 2.23 0.24 5.70
CA LEU A 364 0.99 0.04 5.00
C LEU A 364 0.70 -1.46 4.85
N SER A 365 -0.46 -1.90 5.31
CA SER A 365 -1.02 -3.20 4.96
C SER A 365 -2.36 -3.07 4.23
N VAL A 366 -2.74 -4.11 3.51
CA VAL A 366 -3.98 -4.12 2.73
C VAL A 366 -4.69 -5.45 2.83
N ASP A 367 -6.01 -5.39 2.98
CA ASP A 367 -6.90 -6.56 2.96
C ASP A 367 -7.32 -6.88 1.52
N VAL A 368 -7.24 -8.15 1.15
CA VAL A 368 -7.63 -8.63 -0.17
C VAL A 368 -8.50 -9.87 -0.05
N PHE A 369 -9.37 -10.10 -1.02
CA PHE A 369 -10.15 -11.33 -1.07
C PHE A 369 -9.28 -12.57 -1.25
N GLY A 370 -9.75 -13.71 -0.73
CA GLY A 370 -9.11 -15.01 -0.93
C GLY A 370 -8.91 -15.36 -2.40
N GLU A 371 -9.84 -14.97 -3.28
CA GLU A 371 -9.75 -15.12 -4.74
C GLU A 371 -8.53 -14.43 -5.34
N CYS A 372 -8.01 -13.39 -4.72
CA CYS A 372 -6.86 -12.60 -5.21
C CYS A 372 -5.58 -13.46 -5.38
N SER A 373 -5.48 -14.61 -4.71
CA SER A 373 -4.39 -15.59 -4.89
C SER A 373 -4.43 -16.35 -6.22
N GLY A 374 -5.47 -16.16 -7.03
CA GLY A 374 -5.60 -16.76 -8.36
C GLY A 374 -4.58 -16.22 -9.38
N GLU A 375 -4.43 -16.93 -10.50
CA GLU A 375 -3.54 -16.54 -11.62
C GLU A 375 -4.22 -15.59 -12.60
N TYR A 376 -5.06 -14.67 -12.12
CA TYR A 376 -5.79 -13.72 -12.93
C TYR A 376 -6.10 -12.44 -12.18
N VAL A 377 -6.32 -11.36 -12.92
CA VAL A 377 -6.80 -10.09 -12.38
C VAL A 377 -8.30 -10.21 -12.10
N THR A 378 -8.71 -9.96 -10.86
CA THR A 378 -10.13 -10.04 -10.48
C THR A 378 -10.95 -8.91 -11.08
N ALA A 379 -12.25 -9.12 -11.29
CA ALA A 379 -13.13 -8.11 -11.89
C ALA A 379 -13.28 -6.82 -11.07
N TYR A 380 -12.97 -6.88 -9.78
CA TYR A 380 -12.98 -5.75 -8.85
C TYR A 380 -11.59 -5.11 -8.67
N GLY A 381 -10.59 -5.51 -9.46
CA GLY A 381 -9.29 -4.84 -9.58
C GLY A 381 -8.20 -5.33 -8.62
N GLN A 382 -8.40 -6.42 -7.89
CA GLN A 382 -7.33 -6.98 -7.06
C GLN A 382 -6.51 -8.02 -7.84
N TYR A 383 -5.18 -7.92 -7.73
CA TYR A 383 -4.23 -8.88 -8.27
C TYR A 383 -3.05 -9.00 -7.30
N TRP A 384 -2.91 -10.16 -6.67
CA TRP A 384 -1.95 -10.39 -5.58
C TRP A 384 -0.53 -9.92 -5.87
N PRO A 385 0.10 -10.32 -7.00
CA PRO A 385 1.48 -9.94 -7.28
C PRO A 385 1.69 -8.43 -7.32
N ALA A 386 0.81 -7.70 -7.99
CA ALA A 386 0.90 -6.26 -8.13
C ALA A 386 0.69 -5.51 -6.80
N ILE A 387 -0.16 -6.05 -5.92
CA ILE A 387 -0.44 -5.48 -4.60
C ILE A 387 0.71 -5.80 -3.63
N SER A 388 1.06 -7.08 -3.52
CA SER A 388 2.09 -7.55 -2.57
C SER A 388 3.47 -6.94 -2.85
N ASN A 389 3.77 -6.62 -4.10
CA ASN A 389 5.04 -5.97 -4.46
C ASN A 389 5.20 -4.57 -3.85
N ILE A 390 4.11 -3.88 -3.49
CA ILE A 390 4.13 -2.49 -3.02
C ILE A 390 3.96 -2.40 -1.50
N VAL A 391 2.92 -3.03 -0.95
CA VAL A 391 2.57 -2.90 0.46
C VAL A 391 3.53 -3.66 1.39
N ASP A 392 3.60 -3.28 2.67
CA ASP A 392 4.49 -3.91 3.64
C ASP A 392 3.92 -5.24 4.15
N ALA A 393 2.59 -5.32 4.33
CA ALA A 393 1.90 -6.57 4.60
C ALA A 393 0.65 -6.71 3.73
N ILE A 394 0.36 -7.95 3.30
CA ILE A 394 -0.84 -8.32 2.57
C ILE A 394 -1.65 -9.30 3.40
N SER A 395 -2.93 -8.98 3.65
CA SER A 395 -3.81 -9.73 4.52
C SER A 395 -5.01 -10.24 3.73
N SER A 396 -4.88 -11.45 3.19
CA SER A 396 -6.00 -12.06 2.46
C SER A 396 -7.06 -12.63 3.40
N MET A 397 -8.30 -12.69 2.93
CA MET A 397 -9.49 -13.11 3.65
C MET A 397 -10.07 -14.44 3.12
N PRO A 398 -9.33 -15.56 3.19
CA PRO A 398 -9.82 -16.86 2.73
C PRO A 398 -10.69 -17.55 3.78
N TYR A 399 -11.78 -16.89 4.20
CA TYR A 399 -12.68 -17.48 5.19
C TYR A 399 -13.27 -18.78 4.69
N THR A 400 -13.29 -19.79 5.54
CA THR A 400 -13.64 -21.17 5.17
C THR A 400 -15.06 -21.33 4.64
N ASP A 401 -16.00 -20.50 5.07
CA ASP A 401 -17.39 -20.47 4.59
C ASP A 401 -17.55 -19.81 3.20
N HIS A 402 -16.51 -19.19 2.66
CA HIS A 402 -16.51 -18.62 1.31
C HIS A 402 -16.07 -19.62 0.21
N PHE A 403 -15.44 -20.75 0.57
CA PHE A 403 -14.92 -21.73 -0.39
C PHE A 403 -15.91 -22.84 -0.78
N GLY A 404 -17.12 -22.78 -0.31
CA GLY A 404 -18.16 -23.73 -0.65
C GLY A 404 -19.23 -23.80 0.44
N ARG A 405 -20.43 -24.17 0.01
CA ARG A 405 -21.58 -24.27 0.91
C ARG A 405 -21.75 -25.71 1.40
N SER A 406 -20.74 -26.22 2.09
CA SER A 406 -20.72 -27.61 2.55
C SER A 406 -20.21 -27.70 3.99
N VAL A 407 -20.93 -28.49 4.81
CA VAL A 407 -20.51 -28.77 6.18
C VAL A 407 -19.13 -29.42 6.20
N ASP A 408 -18.81 -30.26 5.21
CA ASP A 408 -17.51 -30.93 5.12
C ASP A 408 -16.37 -29.90 4.93
N THR A 409 -16.56 -28.91 4.06
CA THR A 409 -15.59 -27.82 3.86
C THR A 409 -15.34 -27.06 5.18
N TRP A 410 -16.39 -26.74 5.89
CA TRP A 410 -16.30 -25.94 7.12
C TRP A 410 -15.85 -26.74 8.33
N SER A 411 -16.11 -28.04 8.34
CA SER A 411 -15.66 -28.93 9.40
C SER A 411 -14.17 -29.27 9.27
N ASN A 412 -13.58 -29.06 8.08
CA ASN A 412 -12.17 -29.36 7.77
C ASN A 412 -11.39 -28.10 7.35
N PRO A 413 -11.18 -27.14 8.27
CA PRO A 413 -10.54 -25.86 7.91
C PRO A 413 -9.07 -26.02 7.50
N TYR A 414 -8.35 -27.02 8.00
CA TYR A 414 -6.99 -27.32 7.54
C TYR A 414 -6.95 -27.56 6.04
N GLN A 415 -7.78 -28.47 5.53
CA GLN A 415 -7.75 -28.82 4.11
C GLN A 415 -8.13 -27.63 3.22
N THR A 416 -9.16 -26.88 3.62
CA THR A 416 -9.62 -25.68 2.89
C THR A 416 -8.53 -24.64 2.81
N MET A 417 -7.91 -24.32 3.95
CA MET A 417 -6.86 -23.35 4.05
C MET A 417 -5.57 -23.80 3.33
N ASN A 418 -5.20 -25.07 3.46
CA ASN A 418 -4.03 -25.63 2.78
C ASN A 418 -4.15 -25.57 1.24
N ASN A 419 -5.33 -25.83 0.70
CA ASN A 419 -5.56 -25.73 -0.74
C ASN A 419 -5.41 -24.28 -1.22
N TRP A 420 -5.92 -23.31 -0.47
CA TRP A 420 -5.79 -21.88 -0.76
C TRP A 420 -4.34 -21.40 -0.61
N ALA A 421 -3.69 -21.76 0.49
CA ALA A 421 -2.35 -21.30 0.84
C ALA A 421 -1.29 -21.65 -0.21
N LYS A 422 -1.43 -22.78 -0.90
CA LYS A 422 -0.55 -23.15 -2.02
C LYS A 422 -0.55 -22.10 -3.13
N GLY A 423 -1.72 -21.59 -3.49
CA GLY A 423 -1.86 -20.54 -4.49
C GLY A 423 -1.23 -19.24 -4.04
N ALA A 424 -1.53 -18.79 -2.83
CA ALA A 424 -0.97 -17.56 -2.26
C ALA A 424 0.56 -17.63 -2.14
N ALA A 425 1.10 -18.74 -1.65
CA ALA A 425 2.55 -18.98 -1.56
C ALA A 425 3.24 -18.97 -2.93
N ALA A 426 2.57 -19.49 -3.96
CA ALA A 426 3.08 -19.42 -5.33
C ALA A 426 3.14 -17.95 -5.80
N ARG A 427 2.08 -17.17 -5.58
CA ARG A 427 2.05 -15.73 -5.96
C ARG A 427 3.13 -14.91 -5.28
N GLN A 428 3.45 -15.19 -4.02
CA GLN A 428 4.52 -14.51 -3.28
C GLN A 428 5.90 -14.67 -3.91
N LYS A 429 6.14 -15.78 -4.57
CA LYS A 429 7.44 -16.11 -5.20
C LYS A 429 7.64 -15.49 -6.59
N GLU A 430 6.61 -14.89 -7.15
CA GLU A 430 6.60 -14.39 -8.54
C GLU A 430 6.98 -12.92 -8.66
N ILE A 431 7.31 -12.26 -7.56
CA ILE A 431 7.54 -10.81 -7.50
C ILE A 431 8.83 -10.48 -6.74
N PRO A 432 9.49 -9.36 -7.07
CA PRO A 432 10.79 -9.04 -6.51
C PRO A 432 10.76 -8.63 -5.04
N THR A 433 9.71 -7.91 -4.60
CA THR A 433 9.61 -7.35 -3.23
C THR A 433 8.29 -7.74 -2.55
N PRO A 434 8.08 -9.04 -2.23
CA PRO A 434 6.84 -9.51 -1.63
C PRO A 434 6.61 -8.93 -0.23
N ALA A 435 5.35 -8.60 0.04
CA ALA A 435 4.89 -8.20 1.37
C ALA A 435 4.93 -9.36 2.37
N VAL A 436 4.92 -9.05 3.66
CA VAL A 436 4.61 -10.05 4.70
C VAL A 436 3.18 -10.55 4.48
N ALA A 437 3.00 -11.84 4.25
CA ALA A 437 1.66 -12.43 4.09
C ALA A 437 1.07 -12.74 5.47
N ARG A 438 0.10 -11.94 5.90
CA ARG A 438 -0.58 -12.02 7.19
C ARG A 438 -2.05 -12.29 6.96
N THR A 439 -2.48 -13.55 7.10
CA THR A 439 -3.78 -14.02 6.62
C THR A 439 -4.88 -13.83 7.66
N TRP A 440 -6.02 -13.27 7.25
CA TRP A 440 -7.24 -13.32 8.02
C TRP A 440 -7.78 -14.76 8.09
N ILE A 441 -8.14 -15.22 9.27
CA ILE A 441 -8.70 -16.55 9.48
C ILE A 441 -10.08 -16.49 10.15
N THR A 442 -10.90 -17.50 9.89
CA THR A 442 -12.25 -17.61 10.46
C THR A 442 -12.17 -17.85 11.97
N ALA A 443 -12.69 -16.91 12.76
CA ALA A 443 -12.79 -17.01 14.22
C ALA A 443 -14.24 -16.77 14.71
N TYR A 444 -15.20 -17.29 13.96
CA TYR A 444 -16.63 -17.26 14.25
C TYR A 444 -17.28 -18.61 13.89
N ASP A 445 -18.41 -18.92 14.53
CA ASP A 445 -19.16 -20.13 14.22
C ASP A 445 -19.98 -19.90 12.95
N THR A 446 -20.17 -20.95 12.15
CA THR A 446 -20.86 -20.82 10.87
C THR A 446 -22.36 -20.51 11.06
N PRO A 447 -22.84 -19.34 10.64
CA PRO A 447 -24.19 -18.88 11.01
C PRO A 447 -25.31 -19.46 10.14
N TYR A 448 -24.98 -19.96 8.95
CA TYR A 448 -25.98 -20.25 7.90
C TYR A 448 -26.32 -21.73 7.71
N TRP A 449 -25.66 -22.65 8.44
CA TRP A 449 -25.79 -24.09 8.22
C TRP A 449 -26.18 -24.83 9.51
N LYS A 450 -26.97 -25.88 9.35
CA LYS A 450 -27.26 -26.79 10.45
C LYS A 450 -26.78 -28.20 10.08
N PRO A 451 -26.03 -28.87 10.95
CA PRO A 451 -25.59 -28.34 12.25
C PRO A 451 -24.58 -27.22 12.12
N THR A 452 -24.60 -26.24 13.04
CA THR A 452 -23.58 -25.17 13.14
C THR A 452 -22.22 -25.80 13.40
N VAL A 453 -21.20 -25.37 12.61
CA VAL A 453 -19.82 -25.75 12.89
C VAL A 453 -19.19 -24.76 13.84
N ILE A 454 -18.78 -25.25 15.01
CA ILE A 454 -18.14 -24.44 16.05
C ILE A 454 -16.66 -24.29 15.77
N TYR A 455 -16.20 -23.05 15.62
CA TYR A 455 -14.77 -22.71 15.44
C TYR A 455 -14.13 -22.50 16.82
N ASN A 456 -13.72 -23.60 17.42
CA ASN A 456 -12.96 -23.65 18.67
C ASN A 456 -11.44 -23.48 18.40
N ALA A 457 -10.63 -23.52 19.46
CA ALA A 457 -9.17 -23.35 19.36
C ALA A 457 -8.52 -24.33 18.37
N SER A 458 -8.94 -25.59 18.34
CA SER A 458 -8.38 -26.59 17.40
C SER A 458 -8.62 -26.21 15.94
N LYS A 459 -9.79 -25.64 15.60
CA LYS A 459 -10.05 -25.18 14.22
C LYS A 459 -9.31 -23.90 13.85
N ILE A 460 -8.96 -23.07 14.83
CA ILE A 460 -8.04 -21.96 14.63
C ILE A 460 -6.64 -22.50 14.37
N GLU A 461 -6.15 -23.44 15.20
CA GLU A 461 -4.84 -24.11 15.03
C GLU A 461 -4.72 -24.78 13.67
N ASP A 462 -5.77 -25.44 13.19
CA ASP A 462 -5.81 -26.08 11.88
C ASP A 462 -5.62 -25.09 10.73
N GLN A 463 -6.25 -23.93 10.79
CA GLN A 463 -6.07 -22.87 9.77
C GLN A 463 -4.64 -22.33 9.78
N VAL A 464 -4.12 -22.01 10.96
CA VAL A 464 -2.76 -21.46 11.10
C VAL A 464 -1.70 -22.47 10.65
N ARG A 465 -1.82 -23.75 11.07
CA ARG A 465 -0.90 -24.79 10.65
C ARG A 465 -0.87 -24.93 9.12
N ALA A 466 -2.02 -24.88 8.47
CA ALA A 466 -2.09 -24.95 7.01
C ALA A 466 -1.37 -23.80 6.30
N LEU A 467 -1.36 -22.59 6.91
CA LEU A 467 -0.58 -21.45 6.40
C LEU A 467 0.92 -21.71 6.51
N TYR A 468 1.39 -22.09 7.69
CA TYR A 468 2.81 -22.33 7.96
C TYR A 468 3.36 -23.52 7.16
N ASP A 469 2.60 -24.61 7.01
CA ASP A 469 2.96 -25.77 6.16
C ASP A 469 3.19 -25.39 4.69
N ASN A 470 2.68 -24.23 4.25
CA ASN A 470 2.88 -23.70 2.89
C ASN A 470 3.84 -22.49 2.83
N GLY A 471 4.51 -22.16 3.94
CA GLY A 471 5.46 -21.04 4.00
C GLY A 471 4.83 -19.65 4.01
N LEU A 472 3.56 -19.53 4.43
CA LEU A 472 2.89 -18.28 4.72
C LEU A 472 2.99 -18.01 6.22
N ASP A 473 4.19 -17.70 6.69
CA ASP A 473 4.57 -17.59 8.08
C ASP A 473 4.56 -16.13 8.62
N GLY A 474 4.02 -15.19 7.84
CA GLY A 474 3.87 -13.79 8.26
C GLY A 474 2.84 -13.57 9.38
N GLY A 475 2.18 -14.65 9.80
CA GLY A 475 1.21 -14.66 10.88
C GLY A 475 -0.24 -14.67 10.41
N PHE A 476 -1.14 -14.44 11.37
CA PHE A 476 -2.58 -14.49 11.13
C PHE A 476 -3.33 -13.41 11.92
N ILE A 477 -4.52 -13.06 11.44
CA ILE A 477 -5.46 -12.18 12.13
C ILE A 477 -6.80 -12.93 12.28
N THR A 478 -7.34 -12.97 13.48
CA THR A 478 -8.61 -13.65 13.73
C THR A 478 -9.79 -12.73 13.39
N TRP A 479 -10.61 -13.12 12.40
CA TRP A 479 -11.82 -12.40 12.07
C TRP A 479 -12.99 -12.84 12.94
N ASN A 480 -13.46 -11.92 13.78
CA ASN A 480 -14.65 -12.03 14.61
C ASN A 480 -15.32 -10.65 14.60
N SER A 481 -16.26 -10.43 13.68
CA SER A 481 -16.85 -9.12 13.41
C SER A 481 -17.47 -8.43 14.61
N SER A 482 -18.04 -9.22 15.55
CA SER A 482 -18.59 -8.72 16.81
C SER A 482 -17.52 -8.49 17.88
N SER A 483 -16.28 -8.89 17.63
CA SER A 483 -15.18 -8.90 18.61
C SER A 483 -15.56 -9.57 19.93
N SER A 484 -16.35 -10.66 19.87
CA SER A 484 -16.90 -11.33 21.04
C SER A 484 -15.82 -11.78 22.03
N LEU A 485 -15.82 -11.24 23.22
CA LEU A 485 -14.89 -11.62 24.29
C LEU A 485 -15.02 -13.11 24.63
N ALA A 486 -16.25 -13.64 24.63
CA ALA A 486 -16.51 -15.07 24.89
C ALA A 486 -15.88 -15.95 23.80
N LYS A 487 -15.89 -15.52 22.54
CA LYS A 487 -15.21 -16.23 21.44
C LYS A 487 -13.71 -16.20 21.64
N TYR A 488 -13.13 -15.06 21.99
CA TYR A 488 -11.70 -14.96 22.26
C TYR A 488 -11.27 -15.81 23.44
N GLU A 489 -12.07 -15.86 24.52
CA GLU A 489 -11.85 -16.79 25.64
C GLU A 489 -11.87 -18.26 25.18
N GLN A 490 -12.79 -18.62 24.27
CA GLN A 490 -12.91 -19.97 23.75
C GLN A 490 -11.70 -20.40 22.90
N ILE A 491 -11.11 -19.46 22.13
CA ILE A 491 -10.04 -19.77 21.17
C ILE A 491 -8.63 -19.40 21.64
N LYS A 492 -8.49 -18.79 22.81
CA LYS A 492 -7.25 -18.18 23.30
C LYS A 492 -6.03 -19.11 23.29
N SER A 493 -6.21 -20.40 23.54
CA SER A 493 -5.09 -21.36 23.52
C SER A 493 -4.43 -21.50 22.15
N ALA A 494 -5.12 -21.19 21.05
CA ALA A 494 -4.54 -21.19 19.72
C ALA A 494 -3.46 -20.11 19.53
N PHE A 495 -3.59 -18.97 20.19
CA PHE A 495 -2.55 -17.92 20.15
C PHE A 495 -1.28 -18.33 20.89
N ALA A 496 -1.41 -19.16 21.94
CA ALA A 496 -0.27 -19.62 22.75
C ALA A 496 0.60 -20.67 22.04
N LYS A 497 0.13 -21.25 20.94
CA LYS A 497 0.86 -22.26 20.20
C LYS A 497 2.08 -21.68 19.46
N ASN A 498 3.14 -22.49 19.39
CA ASN A 498 4.22 -22.29 18.41
C ASN A 498 3.86 -23.03 17.13
N TYR A 499 3.93 -22.34 16.00
CA TYR A 499 3.63 -22.89 14.65
C TYR A 499 4.89 -22.98 13.78
N GLU A 500 6.05 -22.50 14.29
CA GLU A 500 7.35 -22.58 13.60
C GLU A 500 7.96 -23.99 13.67
#